data_a43e06af8bbb1c46cbb8613b950c516e
#
_entry.id   a43e06af8bbb1c46cbb8613b950c516e
#
_cell.length_a   1.000
_cell.length_b   1.000
_cell.length_c   1.000
_cell.angle_alpha   90.00
_cell.angle_beta   90.00
_cell.angle_gamma   90.00
#
_symmetry.space_group_name_H-M   'P 1'
#
loop_
_entity.id
_entity.type
_entity.pdbx_description
1 polymer ?
#
loop_
_entity_poly.entity_id
_entity_poly.type
_entity_poly.pdbx_seq_one_letter_code
_entity_poly.pdbx_strand_id
1 'polypeptide(L)'
;MTQLSNAAVIGGISAESAEYFEKRSLKKGAVNWVLLMSLGVAYVISGDFSGWNYGIGYGGWFGMLIAFIVMGAMYLFMVLGLAEMSSAMPTAGAGYGFARRAMGKVGGALTGFAILIEYAICPAAISTFIAAYVHALGLFADVPSAAIIVFFFVIFVGIHLIGVGEA
;
A
#
# COMPACT_ATOMS: atom_id res chain seq x y z
N MET A 1 -0.59 15.38 -32.45
CA MET A 1 0.64 14.63 -32.09
C MET A 1 1.88 15.52 -31.95
N THR A 2 2.08 16.53 -32.78
CA THR A 2 3.31 17.37 -32.78
C THR A 2 3.42 18.36 -31.61
N GLN A 3 2.33 18.81 -31.03
CA GLN A 3 2.30 19.79 -29.92
C GLN A 3 2.73 19.17 -28.56
N LEU A 4 2.38 17.90 -28.32
CA LEU A 4 2.75 17.18 -27.09
C LEU A 4 4.25 16.81 -27.05
N SER A 5 4.84 16.56 -28.20
CA SER A 5 6.29 16.29 -28.34
C SER A 5 7.13 17.49 -27.91
N ASN A 6 6.71 18.71 -28.27
CA ASN A 6 7.46 19.92 -27.93
C ASN A 6 7.33 20.33 -26.45
N ALA A 7 6.17 20.08 -25.81
CA ALA A 7 5.99 20.36 -24.39
C ALA A 7 6.81 19.40 -23.50
N ALA A 8 6.97 18.16 -23.92
CA ALA A 8 7.77 17.16 -23.19
C ALA A 8 9.28 17.47 -23.20
N VAL A 9 9.77 18.07 -24.26
CA VAL A 9 11.19 18.46 -24.39
C VAL A 9 11.52 19.69 -23.52
N ILE A 10 10.56 20.60 -23.34
CA ILE A 10 10.75 21.81 -22.53
C ILE A 10 10.77 21.49 -21.03
N GLY A 11 10.16 20.39 -20.59
CA GLY A 11 10.11 19.96 -19.18
C GLY A 11 11.21 18.96 -18.76
N GLY A 12 12.20 18.67 -19.59
CA GLY A 12 13.28 17.71 -19.26
C GLY A 12 12.84 16.24 -19.21
N ILE A 13 11.63 15.93 -19.66
CA ILE A 13 11.07 14.57 -19.69
C ILE A 13 11.37 14.01 -21.09
N SER A 14 12.05 12.85 -21.17
CA SER A 14 12.27 12.18 -22.44
C SER A 14 10.93 11.77 -23.08
N ALA A 15 10.83 11.76 -24.42
CA ALA A 15 9.63 11.34 -25.13
C ALA A 15 9.16 9.94 -24.73
N GLU A 16 10.09 9.03 -24.43
CA GLU A 16 9.83 7.68 -23.90
C GLU A 16 9.12 7.72 -22.53
N SER A 17 9.51 8.65 -21.65
CA SER A 17 8.84 8.81 -20.35
C SER A 17 7.46 9.42 -20.49
N ALA A 18 7.23 10.34 -21.40
CA ALA A 18 5.93 10.92 -21.66
C ALA A 18 4.93 9.86 -22.17
N GLU A 19 5.32 9.04 -23.14
CA GLU A 19 4.53 7.92 -23.66
C GLU A 19 4.22 6.87 -22.57
N TYR A 20 5.20 6.59 -21.70
CA TYR A 20 5.02 5.68 -20.57
C TYR A 20 3.94 6.16 -19.60
N PHE A 21 3.92 7.44 -19.25
CA PHE A 21 2.93 8.00 -18.33
C PHE A 21 1.55 8.16 -18.98
N GLU A 22 1.47 8.45 -20.28
CA GLU A 22 0.21 8.54 -21.02
C GLU A 22 -0.54 7.20 -21.04
N LYS A 23 0.18 6.10 -21.30
CA LYS A 23 -0.38 4.73 -21.28
C LYS A 23 -0.88 4.29 -19.89
N ARG A 24 -0.46 4.96 -18.82
CA ARG A 24 -0.82 4.65 -17.43
C ARG A 24 -1.72 5.70 -16.78
N SER A 25 -2.42 6.50 -17.58
CA SER A 25 -3.40 7.43 -17.06
C SER A 25 -4.55 6.70 -16.36
N LEU A 26 -5.01 7.22 -15.22
CA LEU A 26 -6.13 6.66 -14.47
C LEU A 26 -7.44 6.86 -15.21
N LYS A 27 -8.30 5.85 -15.21
CA LYS A 27 -9.68 5.98 -15.71
C LYS A 27 -10.45 6.87 -14.75
N LYS A 28 -11.01 7.97 -15.26
CA LYS A 28 -11.86 8.87 -14.47
C LYS A 28 -13.14 8.15 -14.03
N GLY A 29 -13.47 8.25 -12.74
CA GLY A 29 -14.71 7.71 -12.19
C GLY A 29 -14.74 6.20 -11.94
N ALA A 30 -13.61 5.50 -12.05
CA ALA A 30 -13.54 4.06 -11.80
C ALA A 30 -13.81 3.69 -10.32
N VAL A 31 -13.54 4.59 -9.39
CA VAL A 31 -13.69 4.34 -7.95
C VAL A 31 -14.43 5.52 -7.31
N ASN A 32 -15.49 5.23 -6.54
CA ASN A 32 -16.19 6.23 -5.73
C ASN A 32 -15.34 6.59 -4.48
N TRP A 33 -15.46 7.82 -4.00
CA TRP A 33 -14.73 8.30 -2.83
C TRP A 33 -14.99 7.46 -1.56
N VAL A 34 -16.20 6.92 -1.39
CA VAL A 34 -16.55 6.02 -0.27
C VAL A 34 -15.75 4.72 -0.34
N LEU A 35 -15.65 4.13 -1.54
CA LEU A 35 -14.88 2.91 -1.76
C LEU A 35 -13.38 3.15 -1.52
N LEU A 36 -12.86 4.29 -1.97
CA LEU A 36 -11.47 4.68 -1.76
C LEU A 36 -11.17 4.87 -0.27
N MET A 37 -12.06 5.54 0.47
CA MET A 37 -11.95 5.71 1.91
C MET A 37 -12.00 4.35 2.64
N SER A 38 -12.93 3.47 2.25
CA SER A 38 -13.05 2.13 2.84
C SER A 38 -11.80 1.29 2.63
N LEU A 39 -11.19 1.35 1.43
CA LEU A 39 -9.91 0.71 1.15
C LEU A 39 -8.79 1.25 2.04
N GLY A 40 -8.70 2.57 2.21
CA GLY A 40 -7.70 3.19 3.09
C GLY A 40 -7.85 2.73 4.55
N VAL A 41 -9.07 2.70 5.06
CA VAL A 41 -9.37 2.20 6.43
C VAL A 41 -9.00 0.72 6.55
N ALA A 42 -9.36 -0.11 5.58
CA ALA A 42 -9.04 -1.54 5.59
C ALA A 42 -7.52 -1.81 5.61
N TYR A 43 -6.75 -1.01 4.88
CA TYR A 43 -5.29 -1.11 4.85
C TYR A 43 -4.66 -0.80 6.21
N VAL A 44 -5.13 0.22 6.92
CA VAL A 44 -4.60 0.62 8.23
C VAL A 44 -4.97 -0.40 9.29
N ILE A 45 -6.23 -0.80 9.38
CA ILE A 45 -6.74 -1.69 10.43
C ILE A 45 -6.03 -3.06 10.41
N SER A 46 -5.70 -3.59 9.25
CA SER A 46 -5.11 -4.93 9.14
C SER A 46 -3.76 -5.09 9.86
N GLY A 47 -2.97 -4.02 9.98
CA GLY A 47 -1.66 -4.01 10.64
C GLY A 47 -1.71 -3.60 12.12
N ASP A 48 -2.64 -2.74 12.49
CA ASP A 48 -2.68 -2.11 13.81
C ASP A 48 -2.94 -3.10 14.95
N PHE A 49 -3.81 -4.08 14.74
CA PHE A 49 -4.16 -5.06 15.77
C PHE A 49 -2.96 -5.80 16.36
N SER A 50 -1.98 -6.13 15.55
CA SER A 50 -0.79 -6.85 16.02
C SER A 50 0.19 -5.95 16.74
N GLY A 51 0.33 -4.69 16.30
CA GLY A 51 1.27 -3.72 16.86
C GLY A 51 0.88 -3.19 18.24
N TRP A 52 -0.41 -3.01 18.50
CA TRP A 52 -0.93 -2.41 19.75
C TRP A 52 -0.54 -3.18 21.00
N ASN A 53 -0.71 -4.51 21.01
CA ASN A 53 -0.38 -5.34 22.14
C ASN A 53 1.09 -5.29 22.52
N TYR A 54 1.97 -5.29 21.52
CA TYR A 54 3.40 -5.17 21.73
C TYR A 54 3.78 -3.77 22.21
N GLY A 55 3.26 -2.73 21.59
CA GLY A 55 3.53 -1.35 21.95
C GLY A 55 3.10 -1.02 23.40
N ILE A 56 1.92 -1.45 23.81
CA ILE A 56 1.44 -1.27 25.18
C ILE A 56 2.27 -2.11 26.16
N GLY A 57 2.65 -3.33 25.79
CA GLY A 57 3.46 -4.22 26.65
C GLY A 57 4.85 -3.66 26.95
N TYR A 58 5.50 -3.01 26.01
CA TYR A 58 6.85 -2.44 26.18
C TYR A 58 6.85 -1.00 26.70
N GLY A 59 5.98 -0.14 26.16
CA GLY A 59 5.97 1.29 26.40
C GLY A 59 4.96 1.76 27.46
N GLY A 60 4.08 0.86 27.88
CA GLY A 60 2.91 1.22 28.68
C GLY A 60 1.95 2.14 27.92
N TRP A 61 0.85 2.51 28.57
CA TRP A 61 -0.17 3.36 27.96
C TRP A 61 0.36 4.73 27.50
N PHE A 62 1.14 5.39 28.33
CA PHE A 62 1.69 6.72 28.03
C PHE A 62 2.72 6.69 26.89
N GLY A 63 3.63 5.72 26.90
CA GLY A 63 4.60 5.56 25.84
C GLY A 63 3.94 5.29 24.49
N MET A 64 2.91 4.43 24.48
CA MET A 64 2.13 4.15 23.27
C MET A 64 1.37 5.38 22.77
N LEU A 65 0.79 6.18 23.66
CA LEU A 65 0.07 7.40 23.30
C LEU A 65 1.00 8.43 22.63
N ILE A 66 2.20 8.64 23.21
CA ILE A 66 3.19 9.57 22.63
C ILE A 66 3.65 9.07 21.26
N ALA A 67 3.97 7.79 21.14
CA ALA A 67 4.37 7.17 19.89
C ALA A 67 3.28 7.33 18.82
N PHE A 68 2.03 7.10 19.19
CA PHE A 68 0.87 7.24 18.30
C PHE A 68 0.70 8.69 17.80
N ILE A 69 0.83 9.69 18.67
CA ILE A 69 0.73 11.10 18.27
C ILE A 69 1.86 11.48 17.30
N VAL A 70 3.10 11.11 17.61
CA VAL A 70 4.27 11.46 16.79
C VAL A 70 4.19 10.76 15.44
N MET A 71 3.95 9.46 15.44
CA MET A 71 3.86 8.67 14.20
C MET A 71 2.62 9.05 13.39
N GLY A 72 1.50 9.31 14.05
CA GLY A 72 0.28 9.78 13.38
C GLY A 72 0.47 11.12 12.67
N ALA A 73 1.15 12.07 13.31
CA ALA A 73 1.50 13.33 12.69
C ALA A 73 2.42 13.14 11.47
N MET A 74 3.46 12.29 11.61
CA MET A 74 4.37 11.95 10.51
C MET A 74 3.61 11.34 9.32
N TYR A 75 2.73 10.37 9.57
CA TYR A 75 1.91 9.74 8.54
C TYR A 75 0.95 10.73 7.88
N LEU A 76 0.34 11.61 8.66
CA LEU A 76 -0.56 12.64 8.13
C LEU A 76 0.17 13.54 7.11
N PHE A 77 1.35 14.05 7.46
CA PHE A 77 2.15 14.86 6.53
C PHE A 77 2.59 14.08 5.30
N MET A 78 2.98 12.83 5.47
CA MET A 78 3.33 11.95 4.34
C MET A 78 2.14 11.75 3.39
N VAL A 79 0.95 11.45 3.92
CA VAL A 79 -0.26 11.24 3.11
C VAL A 79 -0.69 12.51 2.41
N LEU A 80 -0.59 13.68 3.05
CA LEU A 80 -0.88 14.97 2.41
C LEU A 80 0.08 15.23 1.23
N GLY A 81 1.38 14.96 1.41
CA GLY A 81 2.36 15.07 0.33
C GLY A 81 2.09 14.11 -0.83
N LEU A 82 1.70 12.85 -0.52
CA LEU A 82 1.31 11.87 -1.54
C LEU A 82 0.02 12.28 -2.27
N ALA A 83 -0.95 12.86 -1.57
CA ALA A 83 -2.20 13.36 -2.16
C ALA A 83 -1.93 14.52 -3.14
N GLU A 84 -1.04 15.44 -2.76
CA GLU A 84 -0.63 16.53 -3.63
C GLU A 84 0.09 16.01 -4.89
N MET A 85 1.05 15.11 -4.74
CA MET A 85 1.71 14.48 -5.88
C MET A 85 0.74 13.69 -6.76
N SER A 86 -0.23 12.99 -6.17
CA SER A 86 -1.23 12.23 -6.91
C SER A 86 -2.19 13.14 -7.70
N SER A 87 -2.54 14.30 -7.16
CA SER A 87 -3.35 15.29 -7.87
C SER A 87 -2.62 15.92 -9.05
N ALA A 88 -1.31 16.15 -8.90
CA ALA A 88 -0.46 16.72 -9.95
C ALA A 88 -0.12 15.68 -11.04
N MET A 89 -0.05 14.40 -10.69
CA MET A 89 0.36 13.31 -11.57
C MET A 89 -0.57 12.09 -11.42
N PRO A 90 -1.77 12.11 -12.01
CA PRO A 90 -2.73 11.01 -11.89
C PRO A 90 -2.32 9.82 -12.75
N THR A 91 -1.26 9.10 -12.34
CA THR A 91 -0.71 7.93 -13.04
C THR A 91 -0.86 6.66 -12.21
N ALA A 92 -1.09 5.53 -12.88
CA ALA A 92 -1.05 4.23 -12.23
C ALA A 92 0.37 3.92 -11.74
N GLY A 93 0.48 3.37 -10.52
CA GLY A 93 1.77 3.01 -9.91
C GLY A 93 2.22 3.95 -8.78
N ALA A 94 1.41 4.94 -8.42
CA ALA A 94 1.60 5.80 -7.24
C ALA A 94 3.08 6.11 -6.91
N GLY A 95 3.59 5.65 -5.77
CA GLY A 95 4.96 5.92 -5.31
C GLY A 95 6.06 5.56 -6.31
N TYR A 96 5.90 4.48 -7.07
CA TYR A 96 6.83 4.14 -8.16
C TYR A 96 6.84 5.21 -9.26
N GLY A 97 5.65 5.67 -9.67
CA GLY A 97 5.52 6.70 -10.71
C GLY A 97 6.15 8.03 -10.28
N PHE A 98 5.93 8.43 -9.04
CA PHE A 98 6.50 9.64 -8.45
C PHE A 98 8.03 9.57 -8.35
N ALA A 99 8.55 8.46 -7.83
CA ALA A 99 9.99 8.23 -7.71
C ALA A 99 10.68 8.20 -9.09
N ARG A 100 10.05 7.54 -10.09
CA ARG A 100 10.58 7.52 -11.45
C ARG A 100 10.65 8.90 -12.08
N ARG A 101 9.67 9.75 -11.81
CA ARG A 101 9.66 11.12 -12.34
C ARG A 101 10.67 12.03 -11.64
N ALA A 102 10.80 11.91 -10.31
CA ALA A 102 11.69 12.75 -9.51
C ALA A 102 13.16 12.32 -9.60
N MET A 103 13.43 11.01 -9.56
CA MET A 103 14.78 10.44 -9.44
C MET A 103 15.20 9.62 -10.68
N GLY A 104 14.38 9.60 -11.74
CA GLY A 104 14.66 8.88 -12.96
C GLY A 104 14.47 7.35 -12.87
N LYS A 105 15.00 6.63 -13.87
CA LYS A 105 14.78 5.17 -14.02
C LYS A 105 15.29 4.36 -12.83
N VAL A 106 16.42 4.72 -12.24
CA VAL A 106 17.03 4.01 -11.10
C VAL A 106 16.22 4.20 -9.84
N GLY A 107 15.84 5.44 -9.51
CA GLY A 107 14.99 5.73 -8.35
C GLY A 107 13.64 5.04 -8.44
N GLY A 108 13.01 5.04 -9.62
CA GLY A 108 11.80 4.28 -9.87
C GLY A 108 11.97 2.77 -9.66
N ALA A 109 13.05 2.19 -10.20
CA ALA A 109 13.31 0.76 -10.05
C ALA A 109 13.51 0.35 -8.58
N LEU A 110 14.28 1.12 -7.80
CA LEU A 110 14.49 0.87 -6.37
C LEU A 110 13.19 0.95 -5.58
N THR A 111 12.39 2.00 -5.82
CA THR A 111 11.09 2.17 -5.15
C THR A 111 10.12 1.06 -5.55
N GLY A 112 10.06 0.68 -6.84
CA GLY A 112 9.23 -0.42 -7.31
C GLY A 112 9.62 -1.75 -6.69
N PHE A 113 10.91 -2.02 -6.53
CA PHE A 113 11.41 -3.22 -5.89
C PHE A 113 11.08 -3.27 -4.39
N ALA A 114 11.22 -2.14 -3.69
CA ALA A 114 10.83 -2.02 -2.29
C ALA A 114 9.33 -2.28 -2.08
N ILE A 115 8.48 -1.71 -2.93
CA ILE A 115 7.03 -1.95 -2.93
C ILE A 115 6.71 -3.42 -3.19
N LEU A 116 7.37 -4.07 -4.13
CA LEU A 116 7.18 -5.50 -4.41
C LEU A 116 7.51 -6.38 -3.19
N ILE A 117 8.61 -6.08 -2.50
CA ILE A 117 8.99 -6.79 -1.27
C ILE A 117 7.93 -6.59 -0.19
N GLU A 118 7.47 -5.35 0.02
CA GLU A 118 6.41 -5.03 0.99
C GLU A 118 5.14 -5.82 0.71
N TYR A 119 4.64 -5.79 -0.52
CA TYR A 119 3.42 -6.51 -0.91
C TYR A 119 3.58 -8.04 -0.90
N ALA A 120 4.78 -8.57 -1.02
CA ALA A 120 5.03 -10.00 -0.89
C ALA A 120 5.02 -10.45 0.58
N ILE A 121 5.56 -9.65 1.49
CA ILE A 121 5.68 -9.98 2.92
C ILE A 121 4.38 -9.72 3.68
N CYS A 122 3.67 -8.65 3.37
CA CYS A 122 2.51 -8.19 4.13
C CYS A 122 1.38 -9.24 4.24
N PRO A 123 0.93 -9.92 3.18
CA PRO A 123 -0.11 -10.94 3.28
C PRO A 123 0.32 -12.15 4.14
N ALA A 124 1.58 -12.53 4.08
CA ALA A 124 2.13 -13.61 4.90
C ALA A 124 2.14 -13.23 6.38
N ALA A 125 2.56 -12.00 6.71
CA ALA A 125 2.52 -11.47 8.08
C ALA A 125 1.08 -11.43 8.63
N ILE A 126 0.12 -10.90 7.86
CA ILE A 126 -1.29 -10.84 8.26
C ILE A 126 -1.84 -12.25 8.54
N SER A 127 -1.52 -13.23 7.70
CA SER A 127 -1.97 -14.61 7.90
C SER A 127 -1.39 -15.21 9.19
N THR A 128 -0.15 -14.89 9.56
CA THR A 128 0.44 -15.32 10.84
C THR A 128 -0.24 -14.66 12.05
N PHE A 129 -0.59 -13.38 11.95
CA PHE A 129 -1.34 -12.70 13.01
C PHE A 129 -2.72 -13.29 13.21
N ILE A 130 -3.45 -13.61 12.14
CA ILE A 130 -4.75 -14.27 12.20
C ILE A 130 -4.62 -15.62 12.91
N ALA A 131 -3.62 -16.44 12.58
CA ALA A 131 -3.39 -17.70 13.24
C ALA A 131 -3.13 -17.53 14.75
N ALA A 132 -2.34 -16.54 15.14
CA ALA A 132 -2.09 -16.22 16.54
C ALA A 132 -3.37 -15.81 17.29
N TYR A 133 -4.25 -15.01 16.67
CA TYR A 133 -5.54 -14.63 17.24
C TYR A 133 -6.49 -15.83 17.39
N VAL A 134 -6.57 -16.69 16.37
CA VAL A 134 -7.41 -17.89 16.40
C VAL A 134 -7.00 -18.80 17.56
N HIS A 135 -5.70 -18.99 17.79
CA HIS A 135 -5.20 -19.75 18.93
C HIS A 135 -5.47 -19.05 20.27
N ALA A 136 -5.28 -17.74 20.34
CA ALA A 136 -5.54 -16.97 21.57
C ALA A 136 -7.01 -17.02 22.00
N LEU A 137 -7.93 -17.19 21.06
CA LEU A 137 -9.36 -17.39 21.32
C LEU A 137 -9.70 -18.83 21.74
N GLY A 138 -8.73 -19.74 21.79
CA GLY A 138 -8.94 -21.15 22.07
C GLY A 138 -9.64 -21.92 20.94
N LEU A 139 -9.79 -21.29 19.77
CA LEU A 139 -10.36 -21.94 18.59
C LEU A 139 -9.28 -22.76 17.89
N PHE A 140 -9.61 -24.01 17.55
CA PHE A 140 -8.70 -24.91 16.84
C PHE A 140 -7.36 -25.16 17.55
N ALA A 141 -7.39 -25.31 18.90
CA ALA A 141 -6.19 -25.48 19.72
C ALA A 141 -5.29 -26.65 19.25
N ASP A 142 -5.88 -27.69 18.70
CA ASP A 142 -5.19 -28.89 18.20
C ASP A 142 -4.68 -28.75 16.76
N VAL A 143 -5.03 -27.68 16.06
CA VAL A 143 -4.62 -27.46 14.66
C VAL A 143 -3.30 -26.70 14.64
N PRO A 144 -2.27 -27.19 13.94
CA PRO A 144 -1.00 -26.47 13.86
C PRO A 144 -1.16 -25.11 13.18
N SER A 145 -0.50 -24.08 13.71
CA SER A 145 -0.56 -22.70 13.20
C SER A 145 -0.28 -22.62 11.70
N ALA A 146 0.61 -23.46 11.18
CA ALA A 146 0.91 -23.53 9.76
C ALA A 146 -0.31 -23.88 8.89
N ALA A 147 -1.19 -24.76 9.36
CA ALA A 147 -2.40 -25.12 8.62
C ALA A 147 -3.40 -23.94 8.57
N ILE A 148 -3.53 -23.22 9.68
CA ILE A 148 -4.38 -22.02 9.75
C ILE A 148 -3.84 -20.93 8.84
N ILE A 149 -2.53 -20.68 8.85
CA ILE A 149 -1.85 -19.70 7.99
C ILE A 149 -2.11 -20.02 6.52
N VAL A 150 -1.86 -21.26 6.10
CA VAL A 150 -2.06 -21.69 4.71
C VAL A 150 -3.53 -21.55 4.30
N PHE A 151 -4.46 -21.92 5.17
CA PHE A 151 -5.89 -21.81 4.91
C PHE A 151 -6.30 -20.36 4.61
N PHE A 152 -5.96 -19.42 5.49
CA PHE A 152 -6.29 -18.00 5.27
C PHE A 152 -5.54 -17.39 4.09
N PHE A 153 -4.28 -17.77 3.90
CA PHE A 153 -3.50 -17.31 2.76
C PHE A 153 -4.14 -17.73 1.42
N VAL A 154 -4.58 -18.98 1.30
CA VAL A 154 -5.27 -19.48 0.10
C VAL A 154 -6.60 -18.76 -0.12
N ILE A 155 -7.36 -18.48 0.95
CA ILE A 155 -8.60 -17.70 0.85
C ILE A 155 -8.32 -16.29 0.31
N PHE A 156 -7.33 -15.58 0.88
CA PHE A 156 -7.00 -14.22 0.46
C PHE A 156 -6.50 -14.16 -0.99
N VAL A 157 -5.64 -15.09 -1.37
CA VAL A 157 -5.18 -15.21 -2.77
C VAL A 157 -6.36 -15.54 -3.69
N GLY A 158 -7.24 -16.44 -3.28
CA GLY A 158 -8.45 -16.81 -4.05
C GLY A 158 -9.38 -15.62 -4.28
N ILE A 159 -9.68 -14.86 -3.22
CA ILE A 159 -10.49 -13.63 -3.32
C ILE A 159 -9.82 -12.61 -4.22
N HIS A 160 -8.50 -12.43 -4.09
CA HIS A 160 -7.75 -11.50 -4.91
C HIS A 160 -7.78 -11.85 -6.40
N LEU A 161 -7.67 -13.14 -6.73
CA LEU A 161 -7.76 -13.62 -8.12
C LEU A 161 -9.14 -13.43 -8.73
N ILE A 162 -10.20 -13.55 -7.94
CA ILE A 162 -11.59 -13.33 -8.39
C ILE A 162 -11.89 -11.84 -8.52
N GLY A 163 -11.46 -11.02 -7.55
CA GLY A 163 -11.79 -9.59 -7.49
C GLY A 163 -11.03 -8.71 -8.49
N VAL A 164 -9.86 -9.13 -8.98
CA VAL A 164 -9.06 -8.34 -9.94
C VAL A 164 -9.71 -8.27 -11.34
N GLY A 165 -10.67 -9.15 -11.63
CA GLY A 165 -11.40 -9.13 -12.93
C GLY A 165 -12.49 -8.07 -13.03
N GLU A 166 -12.95 -7.50 -11.92
CA GLU A 166 -14.07 -6.52 -11.88
C GLU A 166 -13.64 -5.09 -11.49
N ALA A 167 -12.36 -4.88 -11.21
CA ALA A 167 -11.79 -3.57 -10.94
C ALA A 167 -11.13 -2.99 -12.21
#